data_93311166066fa7b4345977d17b59bfb7
#
_entry.id   93311166066fa7b4345977d17b59bfb7
#
_cell.length_a   1.000
_cell.length_b   1.000
_cell.length_c   1.000
_cell.angle_alpha   90.00
_cell.angle_beta   90.00
_cell.angle_gamma   90.00
#
_symmetry.space_group_name_H-M   'P 1'
#
loop_
_entity.id
_entity.type
_entity.pdbx_description
1 polymer ?
#
loop_
_entity_poly.entity_id
_entity_poly.type
_entity_poly.pdbx_seq_one_letter_code
_entity_poly.pdbx_strand_id
1 'polypeptide(L)'
;MARTSAVRVIHRPDGRYVFSPTQSPENFAKNTGHQMTFNATMDVAAAKELLTNTIAASRTLGVNADKVPVWEKMLAKMPEYMINGEGAIKEWLTPRLEDDYNHRHSSQLYALFDGLPDEIARSPKLRAA
;
A
#
# COMPACT_ATOMS: atom_id res chain seq x y z
N MET A 1 22.93 17.36 -11.44
CA MET A 1 22.51 15.96 -11.35
C MET A 1 21.34 15.86 -10.36
N ALA A 2 20.12 15.68 -10.84
CA ALA A 2 18.95 15.48 -10.00
C ALA A 2 19.07 14.08 -9.34
N ARG A 3 19.18 14.03 -8.03
CA ARG A 3 19.06 12.76 -7.30
C ARG A 3 17.60 12.31 -7.39
N THR A 4 17.34 11.29 -8.18
CA THR A 4 16.07 10.59 -8.15
C THR A 4 15.90 10.05 -6.74
N SER A 5 14.92 10.56 -6.00
CA SER A 5 14.56 10.01 -4.69
C SER A 5 13.90 8.65 -4.92
N ALA A 6 14.70 7.60 -4.92
CA ALA A 6 14.17 6.25 -4.99
C ALA A 6 13.42 5.94 -3.69
N VAL A 7 12.18 5.50 -3.79
CA VAL A 7 11.45 4.93 -2.66
C VAL A 7 12.30 3.76 -2.12
N ARG A 8 12.68 3.84 -0.86
CA ARG A 8 13.43 2.77 -0.21
C ARG A 8 12.45 1.83 0.48
N VAL A 9 12.47 0.58 0.10
CA VAL A 9 11.80 -0.47 0.84
C VAL A 9 12.71 -0.94 1.97
N ILE A 10 12.31 -0.70 3.21
CA ILE A 10 13.06 -1.08 4.41
C ILE A 10 12.37 -2.30 5.03
N HIS A 11 13.15 -3.23 5.55
CA HIS A 11 12.60 -4.38 6.28
C HIS A 11 12.37 -4.01 7.75
N ARG A 12 11.16 -4.28 8.23
CA ARG A 12 10.84 -4.19 9.67
C ARG A 12 11.31 -5.46 10.41
N PRO A 13 11.44 -5.40 11.75
CA PRO A 13 11.72 -6.58 12.56
C PRO A 13 10.69 -7.71 12.39
N ASP A 14 9.43 -7.39 12.05
CA ASP A 14 8.36 -8.34 11.74
C ASP A 14 8.46 -8.93 10.32
N GLY A 15 9.50 -8.59 9.55
CA GLY A 15 9.75 -9.05 8.19
C GLY A 15 8.94 -8.35 7.11
N ARG A 16 8.05 -7.44 7.46
CA ARG A 16 7.25 -6.66 6.49
C ARG A 16 8.06 -5.50 5.93
N TYR A 17 7.67 -5.06 4.74
CA TYR A 17 8.25 -3.88 4.10
C TYR A 17 7.74 -2.58 4.71
N VAL A 18 8.58 -1.55 4.62
CA VAL A 18 8.22 -0.16 4.86
C VAL A 18 8.55 0.63 3.61
N PHE A 19 7.57 1.34 3.10
CA PHE A 19 7.73 2.29 2.02
C PHE A 19 8.12 3.64 2.62
N SER A 20 9.33 4.11 2.34
CA SER A 20 9.81 5.39 2.87
C SER A 20 10.88 5.99 1.94
N PRO A 21 10.80 7.27 1.60
CA PRO A 21 9.67 8.15 1.86
C PRO A 21 8.48 7.82 0.95
N THR A 22 7.25 8.07 1.43
CA THR A 22 6.02 8.04 0.62
C THR A 22 5.19 9.28 0.87
N GLN A 23 4.29 9.58 -0.03
CA GLN A 23 3.35 10.67 0.10
C GLN A 23 1.94 10.17 -0.24
N SER A 24 0.98 10.41 0.63
CA SER A 24 -0.41 10.37 0.18
C SER A 24 -0.70 11.66 -0.55
N PRO A 25 -1.15 11.63 -1.82
CA PRO A 25 -1.19 12.80 -2.68
C PRO A 25 -1.84 14.01 -2.01
N GLU A 26 -0.99 15.03 -1.85
CA GLU A 26 -1.21 16.35 -1.27
C GLU A 26 -1.75 16.38 0.16
N ASN A 27 -1.81 15.22 0.85
CA ASN A 27 -2.33 15.11 2.21
C ASN A 27 -1.20 15.15 3.27
N PHE A 28 -1.57 15.51 4.49
CA PHE A 28 -0.71 15.62 5.65
C PHE A 28 -1.25 14.72 6.76
N ALA A 29 -0.39 13.98 7.43
CA ALA A 29 -0.81 13.33 8.67
C ALA A 29 -1.01 14.41 9.76
N LYS A 30 -2.19 14.41 10.40
CA LYS A 30 -2.60 15.44 11.38
C LYS A 30 -1.57 15.68 12.47
N ASN A 31 -0.92 14.61 12.93
CA ASN A 31 0.03 14.67 14.03
C ASN A 31 1.46 15.01 13.64
N THR A 32 1.75 15.19 12.33
CA THR A 32 3.12 15.53 11.88
C THR A 32 3.20 16.84 11.13
N GLY A 33 2.14 17.22 10.40
CA GLY A 33 2.13 18.37 9.51
C GLY A 33 3.05 18.23 8.30
N HIS A 34 3.52 17.02 7.98
CA HIS A 34 4.41 16.73 6.85
C HIS A 34 3.73 15.89 5.79
N GLN A 35 3.95 16.23 4.51
CA GLN A 35 3.49 15.41 3.38
C GLN A 35 4.33 14.15 3.21
N MET A 36 5.65 14.27 3.38
CA MET A 36 6.54 13.13 3.25
C MET A 36 6.48 12.27 4.52
N THR A 37 6.01 11.06 4.35
CA THR A 37 5.72 10.11 5.43
C THR A 37 6.24 8.72 5.08
N PHE A 38 5.61 7.70 5.61
CA PHE A 38 5.90 6.29 5.29
C PHE A 38 4.60 5.48 5.23
N ASN A 39 4.60 4.44 4.41
CA ASN A 39 3.47 3.53 4.21
C ASN A 39 2.17 4.25 3.81
N ALA A 40 2.21 5.22 2.92
CA ALA A 40 0.99 5.73 2.30
C ALA A 40 0.21 4.57 1.67
N THR A 41 -1.07 4.47 1.98
CA THR A 41 -1.93 3.36 1.56
C THR A 41 -1.99 3.24 0.05
N MET A 42 -2.04 4.36 -0.66
CA MET A 42 -2.01 4.40 -2.13
C MET A 42 -0.77 3.72 -2.71
N ASP A 43 0.44 4.04 -2.21
CA ASP A 43 1.69 3.48 -2.72
C ASP A 43 1.77 1.96 -2.46
N VAL A 44 1.35 1.53 -1.28
CA VAL A 44 1.30 0.11 -0.93
C VAL A 44 0.26 -0.63 -1.78
N ALA A 45 -0.90 -0.03 -2.00
CA ALA A 45 -1.95 -0.60 -2.84
C ALA A 45 -1.49 -0.76 -4.29
N ALA A 46 -0.88 0.27 -4.87
CA ALA A 46 -0.31 0.22 -6.22
C ALA A 46 0.77 -0.86 -6.35
N ALA A 47 1.64 -1.01 -5.33
CA ALA A 47 2.66 -2.07 -5.33
C ALA A 47 2.05 -3.47 -5.24
N LYS A 48 1.01 -3.68 -4.41
CA LYS A 48 0.27 -4.95 -4.33
C LYS A 48 -0.39 -5.29 -5.66
N GLU A 49 -1.07 -4.33 -6.27
CA GLU A 49 -1.72 -4.48 -7.57
C GLU A 49 -0.72 -4.84 -8.66
N LEU A 50 0.39 -4.11 -8.77
CA LEU A 50 1.46 -4.39 -9.72
C LEU A 50 1.98 -5.83 -9.59
N LEU A 51 2.29 -6.27 -8.37
CA LEU A 51 2.78 -7.62 -8.12
C LEU A 51 1.74 -8.69 -8.46
N THR A 52 0.49 -8.48 -8.06
CA THR A 52 -0.62 -9.40 -8.33
C THR A 52 -0.82 -9.56 -9.83
N ASN A 53 -0.89 -8.45 -10.56
CA ASN A 53 -1.10 -8.45 -12.01
C ASN A 53 0.11 -9.04 -12.74
N THR A 54 1.34 -8.74 -12.29
CA THR A 54 2.56 -9.30 -12.88
C THR A 54 2.62 -10.82 -12.70
N ILE A 55 2.30 -11.33 -11.53
CA ILE A 55 2.24 -12.78 -11.24
C ILE A 55 1.18 -13.45 -12.13
N ALA A 56 -0.02 -12.88 -12.20
CA ALA A 56 -1.11 -13.42 -13.02
C ALA A 56 -0.73 -13.44 -14.51
N ALA A 57 -0.23 -12.32 -15.03
CA ALA A 57 0.20 -12.22 -16.42
C ALA A 57 1.32 -13.21 -16.76
N SER A 58 2.32 -13.35 -15.90
CA SER A 58 3.43 -14.28 -16.10
C SER A 58 2.96 -15.73 -16.15
N ARG A 59 2.01 -16.11 -15.31
CA ARG A 59 1.38 -17.44 -15.33
C ARG A 59 0.59 -17.69 -16.60
N THR A 60 -0.23 -16.71 -17.01
CA THR A 60 -1.05 -16.81 -18.21
C THR A 60 -0.21 -16.92 -19.48
N LEU A 61 0.88 -16.15 -19.56
CA LEU A 61 1.76 -16.12 -20.74
C LEU A 61 2.85 -17.21 -20.71
N GLY A 62 3.03 -17.92 -19.60
CA GLY A 62 4.07 -18.92 -19.43
C GLY A 62 5.50 -18.35 -19.41
N VAL A 63 5.68 -17.08 -18.99
CA VAL A 63 6.97 -16.38 -18.96
C VAL A 63 7.41 -16.07 -17.52
N ASN A 64 8.74 -15.91 -17.32
CA ASN A 64 9.32 -15.53 -16.02
C ASN A 64 8.92 -16.47 -14.85
N ALA A 65 8.73 -17.75 -15.10
CA ALA A 65 8.32 -18.74 -14.08
C ALA A 65 9.29 -18.78 -12.88
N ASP A 66 10.57 -18.52 -13.12
CA ASP A 66 11.63 -18.43 -12.11
C ASP A 66 11.47 -17.22 -11.16
N LYS A 67 10.82 -16.15 -11.61
CA LYS A 67 10.60 -14.92 -10.84
C LYS A 67 9.30 -14.93 -10.04
N VAL A 68 8.32 -15.70 -10.45
CA VAL A 68 7.00 -15.75 -9.77
C VAL A 68 7.14 -16.04 -8.27
N PRO A 69 7.93 -17.03 -7.80
CA PRO A 69 8.09 -17.26 -6.35
C PRO A 69 8.72 -16.08 -5.60
N VAL A 70 9.56 -15.30 -6.27
CA VAL A 70 10.17 -14.10 -5.66
C VAL A 70 9.10 -13.01 -5.47
N TRP A 71 8.28 -12.76 -6.48
CA TRP A 71 7.21 -11.77 -6.43
C TRP A 71 6.11 -12.14 -5.41
N GLU A 72 5.80 -13.43 -5.29
CA GLU A 72 4.88 -13.93 -4.26
C GLU A 72 5.41 -13.67 -2.84
N LYS A 73 6.71 -13.92 -2.62
CA LYS A 73 7.37 -13.59 -1.35
C LYS A 73 7.37 -12.09 -1.07
N MET A 74 7.52 -11.26 -2.11
CA MET A 74 7.43 -9.81 -1.96
C MET A 74 6.01 -9.40 -1.58
N LEU A 75 5.00 -9.93 -2.27
CA LEU A 75 3.60 -9.64 -2.00
C LEU A 75 3.20 -10.03 -0.56
N ALA A 76 3.64 -11.20 -0.10
CA ALA A 76 3.39 -11.68 1.27
C ALA A 76 4.01 -10.80 2.37
N LYS A 77 5.02 -9.98 2.02
CA LYS A 77 5.68 -9.05 2.94
C LYS A 77 5.12 -7.63 2.88
N MET A 78 4.17 -7.35 1.99
CA MET A 78 3.55 -6.02 1.92
C MET A 78 2.80 -5.70 3.22
N PRO A 79 2.74 -4.42 3.62
CA PRO A 79 1.89 -4.00 4.73
C PRO A 79 0.43 -4.41 4.52
N GLU A 80 -0.23 -4.87 5.56
CA GLU A 80 -1.67 -5.14 5.53
C GLU A 80 -2.47 -3.84 5.55
N TYR A 81 -3.67 -3.85 4.96
CA TYR A 81 -4.60 -2.74 5.12
C TYR A 81 -5.02 -2.61 6.58
N MET A 82 -5.07 -1.37 7.05
CA MET A 82 -5.44 -1.05 8.43
C MET A 82 -6.74 -0.24 8.46
N ILE A 83 -7.48 -0.39 9.54
CA ILE A 83 -8.69 0.37 9.82
C ILE A 83 -8.40 1.27 11.01
N ASN A 84 -8.83 2.51 10.95
CA ASN A 84 -8.69 3.47 12.04
C ASN A 84 -9.80 3.33 13.10
N GLY A 85 -9.76 4.18 14.13
CA GLY A 85 -10.76 4.18 15.21
C GLY A 85 -12.17 4.58 14.78
N GLU A 86 -12.31 5.21 13.61
CA GLU A 86 -13.61 5.63 13.04
C GLU A 86 -14.20 4.55 12.10
N GLY A 87 -13.48 3.46 11.87
CA GLY A 87 -13.93 2.35 11.04
C GLY A 87 -13.55 2.47 9.57
N ALA A 88 -12.77 3.47 9.17
CA ALA A 88 -12.35 3.69 7.78
C ALA A 88 -10.96 3.13 7.49
N ILE A 89 -10.69 2.78 6.22
CA ILE A 89 -9.34 2.39 5.77
C ILE A 89 -8.38 3.56 6.01
N LYS A 90 -7.26 3.27 6.68
CA LYS A 90 -6.26 4.29 7.00
C LYS A 90 -5.58 4.88 5.77
N GLU A 91 -5.34 6.18 5.81
CA GLU A 91 -4.54 6.90 4.81
C GLU A 91 -3.07 6.45 4.82
N TRP A 92 -2.55 6.05 5.98
CA TRP A 92 -1.21 5.49 6.16
C TRP A 92 -1.27 4.18 6.94
N LEU A 93 -0.66 3.12 6.42
CA LEU A 93 -0.67 1.78 7.01
C LEU A 93 0.30 1.70 8.21
N THR A 94 0.03 2.52 9.21
CA THR A 94 0.76 2.60 10.46
C THR A 94 -0.11 3.20 11.57
N PRO A 95 0.00 2.73 12.82
CA PRO A 95 -0.69 3.37 13.94
C PRO A 95 -0.06 4.71 14.36
N ARG A 96 1.12 5.06 13.82
CA ARG A 96 1.87 6.26 14.21
C ARG A 96 1.42 7.54 13.54
N LEU A 97 0.67 7.44 12.45
CA LEU A 97 0.18 8.59 11.69
C LEU A 97 -1.34 8.69 11.83
N GLU A 98 -1.81 9.91 12.08
CA GLU A 98 -3.22 10.23 12.19
C GLU A 98 -3.78 10.64 10.83
N ASP A 99 -4.89 10.02 10.45
CA ASP A 99 -5.54 10.29 9.17
C ASP A 99 -6.22 11.66 9.14
N ASP A 100 -6.22 12.32 7.99
CA ASP A 100 -7.00 13.52 7.71
C ASP A 100 -7.87 13.31 6.48
N TYR A 101 -9.16 13.11 6.71
CA TYR A 101 -10.13 12.93 5.62
C TYR A 101 -10.79 14.25 5.20
N ASN A 102 -10.45 15.37 5.81
CA ASN A 102 -10.87 16.69 5.35
C ASN A 102 -10.01 17.16 4.16
N HIS A 103 -9.91 16.29 3.15
CA HIS A 103 -9.07 16.47 1.98
C HIS A 103 -9.83 16.06 0.71
N ARG A 104 -9.51 16.70 -0.43
CA ARG A 104 -10.20 16.46 -1.71
C ARG A 104 -9.89 15.12 -2.37
N HIS A 105 -8.82 14.45 -1.97
CA HIS A 105 -8.43 13.14 -2.49
C HIS A 105 -8.77 12.02 -1.50
N SER A 106 -9.24 10.89 -2.04
CA SER A 106 -9.52 9.66 -1.30
C SER A 106 -8.45 8.61 -1.64
N SER A 107 -7.18 8.98 -1.46
CA SER A 107 -6.02 8.18 -1.90
C SER A 107 -5.95 6.83 -1.20
N GLN A 108 -6.46 6.71 0.03
CA GLN A 108 -6.57 5.44 0.76
C GLN A 108 -7.49 4.42 0.08
N LEU A 109 -8.38 4.87 -0.81
CA LEU A 109 -9.29 4.02 -1.56
C LEU A 109 -8.75 3.61 -2.94
N TYR A 110 -7.49 3.94 -3.26
CA TYR A 110 -6.88 3.60 -4.55
C TYR A 110 -7.05 2.13 -4.93
N ALA A 111 -6.94 1.23 -3.96
CA ALA A 111 -7.10 -0.20 -4.20
C ALA A 111 -8.45 -0.61 -4.81
N LEU A 112 -9.46 0.26 -4.74
CA LEU A 112 -10.83 -0.04 -5.20
C LEU A 112 -11.13 0.49 -6.61
N PHE A 113 -10.18 1.20 -7.26
CA PHE A 113 -10.44 1.80 -8.57
C PHE A 113 -10.63 0.77 -9.69
N ASP A 114 -9.81 -0.27 -9.71
CA ASP A 114 -9.83 -1.29 -10.77
C ASP A 114 -10.50 -2.60 -10.34
N GLY A 115 -11.07 -2.64 -9.15
CA GLY A 115 -11.74 -3.83 -8.63
C GLY A 115 -11.64 -3.95 -7.12
N LEU A 116 -12.03 -5.11 -6.60
CA LEU A 116 -11.97 -5.42 -5.18
C LEU A 116 -10.83 -6.41 -4.92
N PRO A 117 -9.70 -5.96 -4.33
CA PRO A 117 -8.59 -6.87 -4.02
C PRO A 117 -9.04 -8.02 -3.11
N ASP A 118 -8.47 -9.21 -3.33
CA ASP A 118 -8.76 -10.42 -2.55
C ASP A 118 -8.65 -10.21 -1.03
N GLU A 119 -7.64 -9.44 -0.58
CA GLU A 119 -7.45 -9.11 0.83
C GLU A 119 -8.65 -8.36 1.42
N ILE A 120 -9.23 -7.43 0.66
CA ILE A 120 -10.42 -6.67 1.07
C ILE A 120 -11.67 -7.56 0.90
N ALA A 121 -11.79 -8.25 -0.24
CA ALA A 121 -12.94 -9.09 -0.55
C ALA A 121 -13.20 -10.18 0.51
N ARG A 122 -12.13 -10.77 1.04
CA ARG A 122 -12.20 -11.86 2.05
C ARG A 122 -12.33 -11.37 3.49
N SER A 123 -12.18 -10.08 3.73
CA SER A 123 -12.27 -9.49 5.08
C SER A 123 -13.59 -8.73 5.26
N PRO A 124 -14.58 -9.27 6.01
CA PRO A 124 -15.81 -8.53 6.29
C PRO A 124 -15.54 -7.16 6.93
N LYS A 125 -14.50 -7.07 7.75
CA LYS A 125 -14.11 -5.83 8.43
C LYS A 125 -13.59 -4.79 7.45
N LEU A 126 -12.72 -5.17 6.50
CA LEU A 126 -12.21 -4.25 5.48
C LEU A 126 -13.28 -3.84 4.46
N ARG A 127 -14.24 -4.75 4.20
CA ARG A 127 -15.37 -4.44 3.31
C ARG A 127 -16.37 -3.47 3.92
N ALA A 128 -16.42 -3.37 5.23
CA ALA A 128 -17.32 -2.46 5.97
C ALA A 128 -16.66 -1.09 6.24
N ALA A 129 -15.35 -0.99 6.07
CA ALA A 129 -14.56 0.23 6.25
C ALA A 129 -14.58 1.11 5.00
#